data_4a6445d04a57761d67df9d4c9fe3bd79
#
_entry.id   4a6445d04a57761d67df9d4c9fe3bd79
#
_cell.length_a   1.000
_cell.length_b   1.000
_cell.length_c   1.000
_cell.angle_alpha   90.00
_cell.angle_beta   90.00
_cell.angle_gamma   90.00
#
_symmetry.space_group_name_H-M   'P 1'
#
loop_
_entity.id
_entity.type
_entity.pdbx_description
1 polymer ?
#
loop_
_entity_poly.entity_id
_entity_poly.type
_entity_poly.pdbx_seq_one_letter_code
_entity_poly.pdbx_strand_id
1 'polypeptide(L)'
;FYQPDMTSRVAASMRLESRLRQALDAEQFVLHYQPKVDAASGVTVGFEALLRWQDPEVGLVPPGEFIPLLEESGMIVEVGLWVIHRALEDERHLRALGLRPGRIAVNVSARQL
;
A
#
# COMPACT_ATOMS: atom_id res chain seq x y z
N PHE A 1 16.03 17.61 -28.58
CA PHE A 1 14.79 17.41 -29.31
C PHE A 1 13.60 17.28 -28.35
N TYR A 2 12.64 18.18 -28.50
CA TYR A 2 11.49 18.24 -27.62
C TYR A 2 10.43 17.22 -27.99
N GLN A 3 9.96 16.46 -27.01
CA GLN A 3 8.87 15.51 -27.22
C GLN A 3 7.73 15.81 -26.23
N PRO A 4 6.54 16.21 -26.73
CA PRO A 4 5.41 16.56 -25.85
C PRO A 4 4.98 15.44 -24.92
N ASP A 5 5.07 14.18 -25.37
CA ASP A 5 4.70 13.01 -24.55
C ASP A 5 5.55 12.90 -23.29
N MET A 6 6.86 13.16 -23.40
CA MET A 6 7.75 13.12 -22.25
C MET A 6 7.40 14.21 -21.24
N THR A 7 7.10 15.41 -21.73
CA THR A 7 6.69 16.52 -20.87
C THR A 7 5.39 16.20 -20.14
N SER A 8 4.43 15.61 -20.83
CA SER A 8 3.14 15.23 -20.25
C SER A 8 3.32 14.16 -19.17
N ARG A 9 4.19 13.19 -19.38
CA ARG A 9 4.49 12.15 -18.40
C ARG A 9 5.14 12.72 -17.15
N VAL A 10 6.12 13.62 -17.33
CA VAL A 10 6.79 14.26 -16.21
C VAL A 10 5.80 15.08 -15.39
N ALA A 11 4.97 15.88 -16.06
CA ALA A 11 3.96 16.68 -15.36
C ALA A 11 2.95 15.79 -14.60
N ALA A 12 2.53 14.68 -15.21
CA ALA A 12 1.62 13.74 -14.56
C ALA A 12 2.26 13.09 -13.33
N SER A 13 3.54 12.70 -13.43
CA SER A 13 4.27 12.13 -12.29
C SER A 13 4.44 13.11 -11.15
N MET A 14 4.72 14.36 -11.47
CA MET A 14 4.87 15.42 -10.46
C MET A 14 3.56 15.68 -9.72
N ARG A 15 2.44 15.69 -10.44
CA ARG A 15 1.13 15.84 -9.83
C ARG A 15 0.79 14.66 -8.93
N LEU A 16 1.07 13.47 -9.38
CA LEU A 16 0.82 12.26 -8.60
C LEU A 16 1.68 12.22 -7.34
N GLU A 17 2.95 12.58 -7.46
CA GLU A 17 3.85 12.66 -6.30
C GLU A 17 3.36 13.68 -5.28
N SER A 18 2.92 14.86 -5.75
CA SER A 18 2.37 15.90 -4.87
C SER A 18 1.15 15.39 -4.10
N ARG A 19 0.29 14.65 -4.76
CA ARG A 19 -0.92 14.08 -4.14
C ARG A 19 -0.55 12.96 -3.16
N LEU A 20 0.47 12.17 -3.46
CA LEU A 20 0.99 11.14 -2.55
C LEU A 20 1.50 11.73 -1.25
N ARG A 21 2.15 12.90 -1.31
CA ARG A 21 2.66 13.57 -0.10
C ARG A 21 1.53 13.91 0.87
N GLN A 22 0.34 14.15 0.36
CA GLN A 22 -0.82 14.47 1.19
C GLN A 22 -1.63 13.24 1.58
N ALA A 23 -1.47 12.14 0.84
CA ALA A 23 -2.32 10.96 0.99
C ALA A 23 -2.23 10.32 2.39
N LEU A 24 -1.06 10.32 2.98
CA LEU A 24 -0.86 9.72 4.30
C LEU A 24 -1.60 10.50 5.39
N ASP A 25 -1.46 11.83 5.38
CA ASP A 25 -2.13 12.70 6.34
C ASP A 25 -3.65 12.75 6.11
N ALA A 26 -4.06 12.60 4.86
CA ALA A 26 -5.48 12.64 4.49
C ALA A 26 -6.17 11.27 4.62
N GLU A 27 -5.49 10.28 5.16
CA GLU A 27 -6.04 8.93 5.39
C GLU A 27 -6.58 8.29 4.11
N GLN A 28 -5.84 8.44 3.02
CA GLN A 28 -6.23 7.89 1.72
C GLN A 28 -5.68 6.49 1.48
N PHE A 29 -4.73 6.04 2.30
CA PHE A 29 -4.21 4.68 2.20
C PHE A 29 -5.09 3.71 2.99
N VAL A 30 -5.30 2.53 2.41
CA VAL A 30 -6.02 1.45 3.06
C VAL A 30 -5.27 0.15 2.83
N LEU A 31 -5.51 -0.83 3.69
CA LEU A 31 -4.98 -2.17 3.51
C LEU A 31 -6.09 -3.11 3.07
N HIS A 32 -5.83 -3.84 1.99
CA HIS A 32 -6.64 -4.97 1.59
C HIS A 32 -5.91 -6.23 2.01
N TYR A 33 -6.64 -7.23 2.48
CA TYR A 33 -6.04 -8.48 2.94
C TYR A 33 -6.42 -9.61 2.00
N GLN A 34 -5.40 -10.30 1.51
CA GLN A 34 -5.61 -11.46 0.65
C GLN A 34 -5.32 -12.73 1.45
N PRO A 35 -6.28 -13.67 1.51
CA PRO A 35 -6.04 -14.92 2.23
C PRO A 35 -4.96 -15.76 1.57
N LYS A 36 -4.13 -16.38 2.39
CA LYS A 36 -3.16 -17.39 1.96
C LYS A 36 -3.70 -18.75 2.34
N VAL A 37 -3.84 -19.61 1.37
CA VAL A 37 -4.47 -20.92 1.53
C VAL A 37 -3.43 -22.01 1.36
N ASP A 38 -3.42 -22.99 2.27
CA ASP A 38 -2.61 -24.19 2.11
C ASP A 38 -3.15 -25.01 0.93
N ALA A 39 -2.29 -25.26 -0.05
CA ALA A 39 -2.69 -25.96 -1.27
C ALA A 39 -3.18 -27.38 -1.02
N ALA A 40 -2.66 -28.06 0.02
CA ALA A 40 -3.03 -29.43 0.32
C ALA A 40 -4.37 -29.55 1.04
N SER A 41 -4.65 -28.65 2.00
CA SER A 41 -5.83 -28.75 2.86
C SER A 41 -6.96 -27.80 2.49
N GLY A 42 -6.67 -26.75 1.72
CA GLY A 42 -7.64 -25.70 1.42
C GLY A 42 -7.92 -24.76 2.60
N VAL A 43 -7.17 -24.89 3.68
CA VAL A 43 -7.36 -24.09 4.89
C VAL A 43 -6.58 -22.78 4.79
N THR A 44 -7.23 -21.69 5.20
CA THR A 44 -6.55 -20.37 5.27
C THR A 44 -5.53 -20.39 6.41
N VAL A 45 -4.26 -20.12 6.08
CA VAL A 45 -3.15 -20.14 7.04
C VAL A 45 -2.68 -18.74 7.40
N GLY A 46 -3.15 -17.72 6.71
CA GLY A 46 -2.79 -16.34 6.99
C GLY A 46 -3.29 -15.40 5.93
N PHE A 47 -2.83 -14.16 6.00
CA PHE A 47 -3.24 -13.10 5.07
C PHE A 47 -2.02 -12.30 4.64
N GLU A 48 -2.12 -11.71 3.46
CA GLU A 48 -1.15 -10.75 2.98
C GLU A 48 -1.80 -9.37 2.98
N ALA A 49 -1.16 -8.42 3.65
CA ALA A 49 -1.61 -7.03 3.66
C ALA A 49 -1.13 -6.35 2.40
N LEU A 50 -2.05 -5.83 1.63
CA LEU A 50 -1.76 -5.17 0.36
C LEU A 50 -2.16 -3.71 0.44
N LEU A 51 -1.18 -2.83 0.23
CA LEU A 51 -1.40 -1.39 0.26
C LEU A 51 -2.23 -0.95 -0.94
N ARG A 52 -3.25 -0.15 -0.67
CA ARG A 52 -4.09 0.46 -1.70
C ARG A 52 -4.22 1.95 -1.43
N TRP A 53 -4.28 2.72 -2.49
CA TRP A 53 -4.48 4.16 -2.40
C TRP A 53 -5.83 4.52 -3.01
N GLN A 54 -6.69 5.09 -2.19
CA GLN A 54 -7.99 5.60 -2.61
C GLN A 54 -7.91 7.10 -2.73
N ASP A 55 -7.67 7.57 -3.95
CA ASP A 55 -7.59 8.98 -4.25
C ASP A 55 -9.01 9.54 -4.40
N PRO A 56 -9.35 10.66 -3.75
CA PRO A 56 -10.72 11.20 -3.82
C PRO A 56 -11.13 11.65 -5.22
N GLU A 57 -10.18 11.95 -6.11
CA GLU A 57 -10.52 12.41 -7.46
C GLU A 57 -10.61 11.25 -8.47
N VAL A 58 -9.67 10.32 -8.43
CA VAL A 58 -9.59 9.26 -9.44
C VAL A 58 -10.01 7.90 -8.91
N GLY A 59 -10.26 7.78 -7.62
CA GLY A 59 -10.60 6.51 -7.01
C GLY A 59 -9.37 5.66 -6.71
N LEU A 60 -9.48 4.35 -6.88
CA LEU A 60 -8.40 3.44 -6.56
C LEU A 60 -7.27 3.57 -7.58
N VAL A 61 -6.08 3.92 -7.08
CA VAL A 61 -4.88 4.04 -7.91
C VAL A 61 -4.12 2.71 -7.86
N PRO A 62 -3.76 2.13 -9.02
CA PRO A 62 -3.01 0.87 -9.04
C PRO A 62 -1.64 1.00 -8.37
N PRO A 63 -1.21 -0.03 -7.60
CA PRO A 63 0.11 0.00 -6.94
C PRO A 63 1.27 0.22 -7.90
N GLY A 64 1.18 -0.32 -9.13
CA GLY A 64 2.22 -0.12 -10.15
C GLY A 64 2.45 1.33 -10.52
N GLU A 65 1.47 2.21 -10.28
CA GLU A 65 1.61 3.63 -10.56
C GLU A 65 2.20 4.39 -9.38
N PHE A 66 1.86 4.05 -8.14
CA PHE A 66 2.29 4.88 -7.00
C PHE A 66 3.45 4.29 -6.20
N ILE A 67 3.63 2.98 -6.14
CA ILE A 67 4.72 2.38 -5.36
C ILE A 67 6.10 2.84 -5.86
N PRO A 68 6.37 2.86 -7.18
CA PRO A 68 7.66 3.39 -7.65
C PRO A 68 7.91 4.84 -7.23
N LEU A 69 6.88 5.66 -7.19
CA LEU A 69 7.01 7.05 -6.75
C LEU A 69 7.29 7.15 -5.26
N LEU A 70 6.69 6.29 -4.45
CA LEU A 70 7.01 6.23 -3.02
C LEU A 70 8.47 5.85 -2.81
N GLU A 71 8.97 4.90 -3.60
CA GLU A 71 10.37 4.48 -3.51
C GLU A 71 11.33 5.58 -3.95
N GLU A 72 11.07 6.22 -5.08
CA GLU A 72 11.92 7.28 -5.61
C GLU A 72 11.97 8.50 -4.70
N SER A 73 10.85 8.86 -4.09
CA SER A 73 10.77 10.02 -3.21
C SER A 73 11.25 9.75 -1.79
N GLY A 74 11.44 8.49 -1.42
CA GLY A 74 11.77 8.09 -0.06
C GLY A 74 10.56 7.99 0.87
N MET A 75 9.37 8.37 0.41
CA MET A 75 8.16 8.28 1.23
C MET A 75 7.79 6.85 1.60
N ILE A 76 8.36 5.87 0.91
CA ILE A 76 8.10 4.46 1.19
C ILE A 76 8.43 4.09 2.64
N VAL A 77 9.38 4.78 3.27
CA VAL A 77 9.75 4.52 4.67
C VAL A 77 8.58 4.87 5.60
N GLU A 78 8.04 6.07 5.46
CA GLU A 78 6.91 6.52 6.28
C GLU A 78 5.64 5.70 6.02
N VAL A 79 5.35 5.47 4.75
CA VAL A 79 4.19 4.67 4.35
C VAL A 79 4.34 3.24 4.83
N GLY A 80 5.54 2.68 4.74
CA GLY A 80 5.81 1.33 5.24
C GLY A 80 5.59 1.20 6.73
N LEU A 81 6.02 2.20 7.52
CA LEU A 81 5.74 2.23 8.95
C LEU A 81 4.24 2.30 9.22
N TRP A 82 3.53 3.11 8.47
CA TRP A 82 2.08 3.19 8.58
C TRP A 82 1.43 1.83 8.30
N VAL A 83 1.88 1.14 7.26
CA VAL A 83 1.37 -0.20 6.89
C VAL A 83 1.54 -1.18 8.05
N ILE A 84 2.74 -1.21 8.64
CA ILE A 84 3.03 -2.10 9.77
C ILE A 84 2.13 -1.79 10.97
N HIS A 85 2.00 -0.53 11.34
CA HIS A 85 1.14 -0.12 12.44
C HIS A 85 -0.32 -0.47 12.18
N ARG A 86 -0.81 -0.22 10.97
CA ARG A 86 -2.18 -0.51 10.60
C ARG A 86 -2.47 -2.01 10.64
N ALA A 87 -1.55 -2.81 10.12
CA ALA A 87 -1.70 -4.27 10.15
C ALA A 87 -1.75 -4.80 11.59
N LEU A 88 -0.94 -4.25 12.48
CA LEU A 88 -0.97 -4.63 13.88
C LEU A 88 -2.28 -4.23 14.57
N GLU A 89 -2.81 -3.06 14.28
CA GLU A 89 -4.10 -2.64 14.80
C GLU A 89 -5.22 -3.54 14.31
N ASP A 90 -5.22 -3.87 13.03
CA ASP A 90 -6.23 -4.74 12.44
C ASP A 90 -6.17 -6.15 13.06
N GLU A 91 -4.97 -6.66 13.29
CA GLU A 91 -4.79 -7.95 13.97
C GLU A 91 -5.37 -7.92 15.39
N ARG A 92 -5.05 -6.88 16.16
CA ARG A 92 -5.59 -6.74 17.52
C ARG A 92 -7.10 -6.66 17.50
N HIS A 93 -7.66 -5.94 16.55
CA HIS A 93 -9.11 -5.80 16.42
C HIS A 93 -9.78 -7.15 16.13
N LEU A 94 -9.20 -7.91 15.21
CA LEU A 94 -9.71 -9.24 14.89
C LEU A 94 -9.64 -10.18 16.08
N ARG A 95 -8.55 -10.16 16.81
CA ARG A 95 -8.39 -10.98 18.03
C ARG A 95 -9.39 -10.58 19.10
N ALA A 96 -9.67 -9.29 19.26
CA ALA A 96 -10.65 -8.79 20.20
C ALA A 96 -12.07 -9.28 19.87
N LEU A 97 -12.34 -9.55 18.60
CA LEU A 97 -13.60 -10.12 18.14
C LEU A 97 -13.65 -11.67 18.27
N GLY A 98 -12.60 -12.27 18.81
CA GLY A 98 -12.52 -13.72 18.98
C GLY A 98 -12.02 -14.46 17.74
N LEU A 99 -11.56 -13.71 16.73
CA LEU A 99 -11.04 -14.30 15.51
C LEU A 99 -9.54 -14.55 15.62
N ARG A 100 -9.05 -15.51 14.86
CA ARG A 100 -7.61 -15.83 14.80
C ARG A 100 -7.16 -15.76 13.35
N PRO A 101 -6.62 -14.60 12.92
CA PRO A 101 -6.28 -14.41 11.51
C PRO A 101 -5.05 -15.21 11.07
N GLY A 102 -4.28 -15.78 12.00
CA GLY A 102 -3.03 -16.43 11.66
C GLY A 102 -1.94 -15.40 11.38
N ARG A 103 -1.06 -15.71 10.42
CA ARG A 103 -0.01 -14.78 10.03
C ARG A 103 -0.51 -13.69 9.11
N ILE A 104 -0.08 -12.47 9.37
CA ILE A 104 -0.29 -11.36 8.44
C ILE A 104 1.07 -10.96 7.89
N ALA A 105 1.27 -11.19 6.60
CA ALA A 105 2.50 -10.81 5.91
C ALA A 105 2.35 -9.39 5.38
N VAL A 106 3.42 -8.60 5.52
CA VAL A 106 3.47 -7.23 5.04
C VAL A 106 4.62 -7.12 4.06
N ASN A 107 4.34 -6.60 2.86
CA ASN A 107 5.39 -6.34 1.88
C ASN A 107 6.10 -5.03 2.24
N VAL A 108 7.41 -5.10 2.37
CA VAL A 108 8.23 -3.92 2.61
C VAL A 108 9.19 -3.75 1.45
N SER A 109 9.48 -2.49 1.14
CA SER A 109 10.46 -2.17 0.13
C SER A 109 11.86 -2.51 0.61
N ALA A 110 12.76 -2.89 -0.32
CA ALA A 110 14.16 -3.12 -0.01
C ALA A 110 14.82 -1.90 0.63
N ARG A 111 14.31 -0.70 0.36
CA ARG A 111 14.82 0.54 0.96
C ARG A 111 14.52 0.67 2.45
N GLN A 112 13.59 -0.11 2.96
CA GLN A 112 13.25 -0.12 4.38
C GLN A 112 14.14 -1.03 5.20
N LEU A 113 14.86 -1.88 4.51
CA LEU A 113 15.80 -2.79 5.13
C LEU A 113 17.18 -2.14 5.25
#